data_21756a51ed5d91e7b483aa0196963b02
#
_entry.id   21756a51ed5d91e7b483aa0196963b02
#
_cell.length_a   1.000
_cell.length_b   1.000
_cell.length_c   1.000
_cell.angle_alpha   90.00
_cell.angle_beta   90.00
_cell.angle_gamma   90.00
#
_symmetry.space_group_name_H-M   'P 1'
#
loop_
_entity.id
_entity.type
_entity.pdbx_description
1 polymer ?
#
loop_
_entity_poly.entity_id
_entity_poly.type
_entity_poly.pdbx_seq_one_letter_code
_entity_poly.pdbx_strand_id
1 'polypeptide(L)'
;MGLRFGKAAKRQPAPAQTNPGPAAPAGLPGVTVCAISLLGGRKTQQDVLDYRLLPGGTLAAALCDGMGGLNGGEQAARTACDGFFAACGTAEPRTAEEFRQIARQLDCRVAALRGAHGRPLEGGSTLVAALLGRGGLAWLAVGDSRIGLWRGGTLRWLNRLHNYRLELEEALRAGELSRDEYENELPRGQALVSYLGCGGLKYVDVRTGLDWQPGDRLLLCSDGFADLLPSPALDALLGGETDLAAAVLPRLEEKGKSADNASAIVIRCLDTDSERSEYHEPGTL
;
A
#
# COMPACT_ATOMS: atom_id res chain seq x y z
N MET A 1 46.08 -31.67 -12.46
CA MET A 1 44.65 -31.92 -12.74
C MET A 1 43.87 -30.79 -12.03
N GLY A 2 43.64 -29.69 -12.72
CA GLY A 2 43.10 -28.46 -12.12
C GLY A 2 41.59 -28.41 -12.30
N LEU A 3 40.85 -28.35 -11.21
CA LEU A 3 39.41 -28.16 -11.17
C LEU A 3 39.09 -26.68 -11.48
N ARG A 4 38.49 -26.43 -12.63
CA ARG A 4 37.91 -25.13 -12.98
C ARG A 4 36.57 -25.00 -12.27
N PHE A 5 36.48 -24.05 -11.32
CA PHE A 5 35.20 -23.61 -10.77
C PHE A 5 34.47 -22.78 -11.84
N GLY A 6 33.35 -23.31 -12.32
CA GLY A 6 32.45 -22.57 -13.19
C GLY A 6 31.84 -21.38 -12.45
N LYS A 7 31.91 -20.18 -13.07
CA LYS A 7 31.18 -18.98 -12.61
C LYS A 7 29.69 -19.28 -12.58
N ALA A 8 29.08 -19.17 -11.42
CA ALA A 8 27.63 -19.23 -11.28
C ALA A 8 27.00 -18.14 -12.15
N ALA A 9 26.11 -18.54 -13.05
CA ALA A 9 25.34 -17.63 -13.87
C ALA A 9 24.51 -16.72 -12.92
N LYS A 10 24.66 -15.40 -13.08
CA LYS A 10 23.77 -14.43 -12.41
C LYS A 10 22.35 -14.73 -12.89
N ARG A 11 21.49 -15.21 -11.98
CA ARG A 11 20.05 -15.29 -12.26
C ARG A 11 19.56 -13.86 -12.48
N GLN A 12 19.00 -13.58 -13.66
CA GLN A 12 18.28 -12.36 -13.92
C GLN A 12 17.09 -12.27 -12.94
N PRO A 13 16.83 -11.11 -12.33
CA PRO A 13 15.63 -10.92 -11.53
C PRO A 13 14.40 -11.23 -12.39
N ALA A 14 13.38 -11.81 -11.76
CA ALA A 14 12.10 -12.03 -12.43
C ALA A 14 11.58 -10.69 -12.97
N PRO A 15 10.98 -10.67 -14.18
CA PRO A 15 10.53 -9.42 -14.77
C PRO A 15 9.58 -8.70 -13.82
N ALA A 16 9.84 -7.41 -13.60
CA ALA A 16 8.93 -6.54 -12.88
C ALA A 16 7.55 -6.61 -13.57
N GLN A 17 6.51 -7.00 -12.87
CA GLN A 17 5.15 -6.83 -13.35
C GLN A 17 4.79 -5.35 -13.20
N THR A 18 5.29 -4.52 -14.11
CA THR A 18 4.78 -3.18 -14.30
C THR A 18 3.47 -3.34 -15.08
N ASN A 19 2.36 -3.18 -14.42
CA ASN A 19 1.11 -2.91 -15.12
C ASN A 19 1.08 -1.39 -15.35
N PRO A 20 1.33 -0.89 -16.58
CA PRO A 20 0.88 0.43 -16.94
C PRO A 20 -0.64 0.34 -16.80
N GLY A 21 -1.18 1.00 -15.76
CA GLY A 21 -2.60 0.96 -15.51
C GLY A 21 -3.38 1.36 -16.76
N PRO A 22 -4.59 0.84 -16.94
CA PRO A 22 -5.47 1.34 -17.98
C PRO A 22 -5.58 2.86 -17.83
N ALA A 23 -5.63 3.55 -18.98
CA ALA A 23 -5.95 4.98 -19.02
C ALA A 23 -7.08 5.29 -18.04
N ALA A 24 -7.04 6.47 -17.42
CA ALA A 24 -7.95 6.94 -16.38
C ALA A 24 -9.32 6.25 -16.43
N PRO A 25 -9.82 5.69 -15.32
CA PRO A 25 -11.13 5.06 -15.32
C PRO A 25 -12.14 6.04 -15.88
N ALA A 26 -12.91 5.63 -16.91
CA ALA A 26 -13.88 6.47 -17.59
C ALA A 26 -14.99 6.88 -16.61
N GLY A 27 -14.76 7.91 -15.79
CA GLY A 27 -15.69 8.35 -14.75
C GLY A 27 -15.13 9.37 -13.77
N LEU A 28 -13.81 9.50 -13.70
CA LEU A 28 -13.12 10.56 -12.96
C LEU A 28 -12.15 11.27 -13.92
N PRO A 29 -12.64 12.27 -14.67
CA PRO A 29 -11.77 13.05 -15.55
C PRO A 29 -10.65 13.70 -14.72
N GLY A 30 -9.44 13.62 -15.23
CA GLY A 30 -8.27 14.16 -14.55
C GLY A 30 -7.63 13.26 -13.48
N VAL A 31 -7.96 11.95 -13.41
CA VAL A 31 -7.30 11.01 -12.48
C VAL A 31 -6.55 9.94 -13.25
N THR A 32 -5.30 9.71 -12.90
CA THR A 32 -4.49 8.58 -13.41
C THR A 32 -4.01 7.71 -12.26
N VAL A 33 -3.80 6.42 -12.54
CA VAL A 33 -3.30 5.44 -11.56
C VAL A 33 -2.11 4.72 -12.16
N CYS A 34 -1.02 4.62 -11.41
CA CYS A 34 0.08 3.71 -11.71
C CYS A 34 0.35 2.80 -10.50
N ALA A 35 0.72 1.56 -10.77
CA ALA A 35 0.99 0.57 -9.74
C ALA A 35 2.18 -0.29 -10.10
N ILE A 36 2.87 -0.78 -9.07
CA ILE A 36 3.99 -1.72 -9.20
C ILE A 36 3.91 -2.76 -8.08
N SER A 37 4.31 -3.99 -8.41
CA SER A 37 4.48 -5.07 -7.42
C SER A 37 5.72 -5.87 -7.78
N LEU A 38 6.67 -5.94 -6.87
CA LEU A 38 7.99 -6.53 -7.04
C LEU A 38 8.23 -7.61 -6.00
N LEU A 39 8.75 -8.75 -6.45
CA LEU A 39 9.04 -9.90 -5.58
C LEU A 39 10.18 -9.63 -4.59
N GLY A 40 11.12 -8.74 -4.98
CA GLY A 40 12.33 -8.51 -4.19
C GLY A 40 13.21 -9.74 -4.09
N GLY A 41 13.80 -9.95 -2.92
CA GLY A 41 14.63 -11.12 -2.60
C GLY A 41 13.85 -12.33 -2.07
N ARG A 42 12.54 -12.21 -1.93
CA ARG A 42 11.64 -13.25 -1.41
C ARG A 42 11.43 -14.37 -2.42
N LYS A 43 10.89 -15.51 -1.98
CA LYS A 43 10.52 -16.64 -2.84
C LYS A 43 9.10 -16.53 -3.39
N THR A 44 8.22 -15.87 -2.67
CA THR A 44 6.80 -15.70 -2.98
C THR A 44 6.41 -14.23 -2.86
N GLN A 45 5.48 -13.81 -3.72
CA GLN A 45 4.85 -12.50 -3.59
C GLN A 45 3.66 -12.64 -2.65
N GLN A 46 3.73 -11.96 -1.52
CA GLN A 46 2.67 -11.93 -0.51
C GLN A 46 1.90 -10.60 -0.50
N ASP A 47 2.43 -9.57 -1.18
CA ASP A 47 1.68 -8.34 -1.44
C ASP A 47 0.62 -8.59 -2.49
N VAL A 48 -0.58 -8.06 -2.25
CA VAL A 48 -1.70 -8.03 -3.19
C VAL A 48 -2.19 -6.61 -3.32
N LEU A 49 -2.27 -6.12 -4.54
CA LEU A 49 -2.84 -4.80 -4.82
C LEU A 49 -3.86 -4.90 -5.94
N ASP A 50 -4.85 -4.02 -5.90
CA ASP A 50 -5.83 -3.85 -6.96
C ASP A 50 -6.41 -2.44 -6.91
N TYR A 51 -6.91 -1.97 -8.04
CA TYR A 51 -7.69 -0.73 -8.15
C TYR A 51 -8.72 -0.86 -9.27
N ARG A 52 -9.89 -0.32 -9.05
CA ARG A 52 -11.00 -0.41 -10.01
C ARG A 52 -12.01 0.71 -9.80
N LEU A 53 -12.77 0.99 -10.85
CA LEU A 53 -13.93 1.87 -10.75
C LEU A 53 -15.13 1.07 -10.23
N LEU A 54 -15.74 1.55 -9.16
CA LEU A 54 -16.99 0.99 -8.62
C LEU A 54 -18.19 1.43 -9.49
N PRO A 55 -19.33 0.72 -9.44
CA PRO A 55 -20.51 1.05 -10.24
C PRO A 55 -21.00 2.49 -10.07
N GLY A 56 -20.77 3.11 -8.91
CA GLY A 56 -21.09 4.53 -8.63
C GLY A 56 -20.14 5.56 -9.22
N GLY A 57 -19.08 5.14 -9.93
CA GLY A 57 -18.06 6.04 -10.49
C GLY A 57 -16.97 6.43 -9.50
N THR A 58 -16.90 5.80 -8.32
CA THR A 58 -15.84 5.99 -7.34
C THR A 58 -14.64 5.09 -7.69
N LEU A 59 -13.44 5.64 -7.74
CA LEU A 59 -12.20 4.88 -7.82
C LEU A 59 -11.90 4.27 -6.46
N ALA A 60 -11.79 2.95 -6.40
CA ALA A 60 -11.34 2.21 -5.24
C ALA A 60 -9.93 1.65 -5.50
N ALA A 61 -9.05 1.74 -4.52
CA ALA A 61 -7.73 1.15 -4.54
C ALA A 61 -7.44 0.48 -3.19
N ALA A 62 -6.75 -0.66 -3.21
CA ALA A 62 -6.34 -1.37 -2.00
C ALA A 62 -4.99 -2.04 -2.21
N LEU A 63 -4.19 -2.06 -1.16
CA LEU A 63 -2.93 -2.77 -1.07
C LEU A 63 -2.89 -3.50 0.27
N CYS A 64 -2.53 -4.77 0.21
CA CYS A 64 -2.47 -5.68 1.34
C CYS A 64 -1.09 -6.35 1.32
N ASP A 65 -0.34 -6.23 2.42
CA ASP A 65 0.92 -6.93 2.64
C ASP A 65 0.64 -8.16 3.51
N GLY A 66 0.90 -9.33 2.94
CA GLY A 66 0.60 -10.61 3.56
C GLY A 66 1.75 -11.15 4.39
N MET A 67 1.51 -11.48 5.64
CA MET A 67 2.49 -12.11 6.53
C MET A 67 2.12 -13.55 6.85
N GLY A 68 3.10 -14.43 6.89
CA GLY A 68 2.94 -15.84 7.27
C GLY A 68 3.76 -16.80 6.44
N GLY A 69 4.00 -18.00 6.99
CA GLY A 69 4.74 -19.06 6.30
C GLY A 69 3.91 -19.77 5.22
N LEU A 70 4.58 -20.46 4.26
CA LEU A 70 3.99 -21.42 3.31
C LEU A 70 2.68 -20.94 2.65
N ASN A 71 2.68 -19.81 1.97
CA ASN A 71 1.54 -19.21 1.25
C ASN A 71 0.43 -18.64 2.17
N GLY A 72 0.58 -18.64 3.48
CA GLY A 72 -0.41 -18.08 4.41
C GLY A 72 -0.61 -16.59 4.21
N GLY A 73 0.48 -15.85 4.03
CA GLY A 73 0.46 -14.40 3.78
C GLY A 73 -0.25 -14.05 2.47
N GLU A 74 0.08 -14.70 1.36
CA GLU A 74 -0.57 -14.43 0.07
C GLU A 74 -2.08 -14.67 0.14
N GLN A 75 -2.50 -15.78 0.78
CA GLN A 75 -3.92 -16.10 0.92
C GLN A 75 -4.65 -15.09 1.81
N ALA A 76 -4.01 -14.64 2.89
CA ALA A 76 -4.54 -13.62 3.78
C ALA A 76 -4.70 -12.27 3.05
N ALA A 77 -3.66 -11.81 2.35
CA ALA A 77 -3.68 -10.58 1.58
C ALA A 77 -4.72 -10.60 0.46
N ARG A 78 -4.83 -11.71 -0.27
CA ARG A 78 -5.84 -11.90 -1.31
C ARG A 78 -7.25 -11.82 -0.73
N THR A 79 -7.50 -12.53 0.39
CA THR A 79 -8.80 -12.52 1.08
C THR A 79 -9.17 -11.12 1.56
N ALA A 80 -8.20 -10.38 2.09
CA ALA A 80 -8.39 -9.00 2.54
C ALA A 80 -8.73 -8.06 1.37
N CYS A 81 -7.93 -8.11 0.30
CA CYS A 81 -8.09 -7.27 -0.88
C CYS A 81 -9.43 -7.53 -1.58
N ASP A 82 -9.71 -8.78 -1.93
CA ASP A 82 -10.97 -9.18 -2.61
C ASP A 82 -12.19 -8.87 -1.73
N GLY A 83 -12.06 -9.09 -0.41
CA GLY A 83 -13.12 -8.79 0.55
C GLY A 83 -13.42 -7.31 0.66
N PHE A 84 -12.41 -6.43 0.60
CA PHE A 84 -12.60 -4.99 0.59
C PHE A 84 -13.41 -4.55 -0.65
N PHE A 85 -13.01 -4.98 -1.84
CA PHE A 85 -13.74 -4.66 -3.07
C PHE A 85 -15.15 -5.22 -3.10
N ALA A 86 -15.36 -6.43 -2.58
CA ALA A 86 -16.69 -7.01 -2.47
C ALA A 86 -17.61 -6.20 -1.55
N ALA A 87 -17.09 -5.75 -0.41
CA ALA A 87 -17.84 -4.90 0.52
C ALA A 87 -18.20 -3.55 -0.12
N CYS A 88 -17.24 -2.87 -0.75
CA CYS A 88 -17.47 -1.59 -1.44
C CYS A 88 -18.40 -1.72 -2.65
N GLY A 89 -18.34 -2.85 -3.37
CA GLY A 89 -19.22 -3.13 -4.53
C GLY A 89 -20.68 -3.38 -4.13
N THR A 90 -20.91 -3.86 -2.91
CA THR A 90 -22.27 -4.09 -2.37
C THR A 90 -22.88 -2.79 -1.83
N ALA A 91 -22.11 -2.07 -1.01
CA ALA A 91 -22.49 -0.77 -0.47
C ALA A 91 -21.22 0.06 -0.24
N GLU A 92 -21.09 1.16 -0.97
CA GLU A 92 -19.95 2.06 -0.83
C GLU A 92 -19.98 2.73 0.55
N PRO A 93 -18.94 2.52 1.40
CA PRO A 93 -18.91 3.11 2.73
C PRO A 93 -18.72 4.63 2.64
N ARG A 94 -19.48 5.37 3.47
CA ARG A 94 -19.48 6.84 3.49
C ARG A 94 -19.02 7.40 4.83
N THR A 95 -19.08 6.59 5.88
CA THR A 95 -18.75 7.00 7.24
C THR A 95 -17.53 6.22 7.76
N ALA A 96 -16.82 6.81 8.71
CA ALA A 96 -15.69 6.16 9.35
C ALA A 96 -16.10 4.84 10.05
N GLU A 97 -17.33 4.76 10.57
CA GLU A 97 -17.80 3.55 11.23
C GLU A 97 -18.09 2.41 10.25
N GLU A 98 -18.61 2.71 9.06
CA GLU A 98 -18.78 1.72 7.98
C GLU A 98 -17.43 1.14 7.53
N PHE A 99 -16.40 1.98 7.39
CA PHE A 99 -15.04 1.52 7.11
C PHE A 99 -14.49 0.62 8.24
N ARG A 100 -14.67 1.00 9.51
CA ARG A 100 -14.26 0.15 10.65
C ARG A 100 -15.01 -1.17 10.67
N GLN A 101 -16.28 -1.18 10.29
CA GLN A 101 -17.07 -2.40 10.18
C GLN A 101 -16.54 -3.32 9.09
N ILE A 102 -16.16 -2.78 7.93
CA ILE A 102 -15.48 -3.54 6.87
C ILE A 102 -14.17 -4.14 7.41
N ALA A 103 -13.32 -3.35 8.08
CA ALA A 103 -12.08 -3.85 8.66
C ALA A 103 -12.31 -5.02 9.63
N ARG A 104 -13.28 -4.91 10.54
CA ARG A 104 -13.65 -5.98 11.49
C ARG A 104 -14.15 -7.24 10.78
N GLN A 105 -14.96 -7.08 9.72
CA GLN A 105 -15.43 -8.22 8.92
C GLN A 105 -14.29 -8.92 8.19
N LEU A 106 -13.34 -8.16 7.66
CA LEU A 106 -12.15 -8.68 6.99
C LEU A 106 -11.23 -9.40 7.99
N ASP A 107 -11.03 -8.84 9.20
CA ASP A 107 -10.28 -9.49 10.29
C ASP A 107 -10.86 -10.88 10.59
N CYS A 108 -12.17 -10.96 10.81
CA CYS A 108 -12.85 -12.25 11.03
C CYS A 108 -12.70 -13.22 9.86
N ARG A 109 -12.77 -12.74 8.61
CA ARG A 109 -12.62 -13.59 7.42
C ARG A 109 -11.21 -14.13 7.30
N VAL A 110 -10.19 -13.31 7.52
CA VAL A 110 -8.79 -13.73 7.48
C VAL A 110 -8.49 -14.69 8.63
N ALA A 111 -8.94 -14.41 9.85
CA ALA A 111 -8.79 -15.31 11.00
C ALA A 111 -9.49 -16.68 10.81
N ALA A 112 -10.56 -16.70 9.99
CA ALA A 112 -11.27 -17.94 9.67
C ALA A 112 -10.59 -18.80 8.58
N LEU A 113 -9.54 -18.31 7.92
CA LEU A 113 -8.83 -19.07 6.90
C LEU A 113 -8.24 -20.37 7.43
N ARG A 114 -8.25 -21.38 6.61
CA ARG A 114 -7.71 -22.70 6.92
C ARG A 114 -6.65 -23.08 5.91
N GLY A 115 -5.52 -23.53 6.41
CA GLY A 115 -4.43 -24.09 5.62
C GLY A 115 -4.64 -25.57 5.33
N ALA A 116 -3.56 -26.24 4.95
CA ALA A 116 -3.55 -27.67 4.70
C ALA A 116 -4.10 -28.47 5.92
N HIS A 117 -4.90 -29.50 5.63
CA HIS A 117 -5.53 -30.36 6.63
C HIS A 117 -6.52 -29.66 7.59
N GLY A 118 -7.09 -28.50 7.19
CA GLY A 118 -8.10 -27.80 7.98
C GLY A 118 -7.57 -27.08 9.23
N ARG A 119 -6.28 -27.01 9.42
CA ARG A 119 -5.68 -26.22 10.53
C ARG A 119 -5.85 -24.72 10.30
N PRO A 120 -5.95 -23.90 11.37
CA PRO A 120 -5.92 -22.45 11.19
C PRO A 120 -4.72 -22.04 10.33
N LEU A 121 -4.92 -21.08 9.43
CA LEU A 121 -3.84 -20.51 8.65
C LEU A 121 -2.99 -19.62 9.57
N GLU A 122 -1.71 -19.93 9.71
CA GLU A 122 -0.77 -19.06 10.41
C GLU A 122 -0.36 -17.92 9.48
N GLY A 123 -1.19 -16.88 9.46
CA GLY A 123 -0.95 -15.73 8.60
C GLY A 123 -1.94 -14.61 8.88
N GLY A 124 -1.61 -13.46 8.39
CA GLY A 124 -2.42 -12.25 8.46
C GLY A 124 -2.10 -11.32 7.29
N SER A 125 -2.70 -10.16 7.30
CA SER A 125 -2.44 -9.15 6.28
C SER A 125 -2.61 -7.75 6.83
N THR A 126 -1.84 -6.81 6.31
CA THR A 126 -2.16 -5.39 6.38
C THR A 126 -3.31 -5.06 5.42
N LEU A 127 -3.83 -3.86 5.52
CA LEU A 127 -4.71 -3.26 4.52
C LEU A 127 -4.52 -1.75 4.52
N VAL A 128 -4.16 -1.19 3.39
CA VAL A 128 -4.32 0.23 3.10
C VAL A 128 -5.24 0.37 1.89
N ALA A 129 -6.29 1.16 2.02
CA ALA A 129 -7.30 1.30 0.99
C ALA A 129 -7.80 2.74 0.88
N ALA A 130 -8.21 3.12 -0.31
CA ALA A 130 -8.73 4.44 -0.60
C ALA A 130 -9.95 4.36 -1.52
N LEU A 131 -10.89 5.27 -1.30
CA LEU A 131 -12.03 5.57 -2.18
C LEU A 131 -11.93 7.03 -2.59
N LEU A 132 -11.91 7.29 -3.88
CA LEU A 132 -11.90 8.62 -4.46
C LEU A 132 -13.14 8.80 -5.35
N GLY A 133 -14.03 9.69 -4.95
CA GLY A 133 -15.29 9.94 -5.65
C GLY A 133 -15.80 11.35 -5.42
N ARG A 134 -17.09 11.58 -5.70
CA ARG A 134 -17.74 12.89 -5.53
C ARG A 134 -17.69 13.43 -4.10
N GLY A 135 -17.55 12.57 -3.10
CA GLY A 135 -17.43 12.94 -1.69
C GLY A 135 -16.00 13.26 -1.24
N GLY A 136 -15.06 13.36 -2.18
CA GLY A 136 -13.64 13.55 -1.91
C GLY A 136 -12.91 12.23 -1.69
N LEU A 137 -11.78 12.28 -0.98
CA LEU A 137 -10.96 11.14 -0.64
C LEU A 137 -11.38 10.58 0.73
N ALA A 138 -11.63 9.27 0.77
CA ALA A 138 -11.75 8.50 2.01
C ALA A 138 -10.69 7.39 2.01
N TRP A 139 -10.18 7.04 3.18
CA TRP A 139 -9.19 5.98 3.30
C TRP A 139 -9.32 5.19 4.62
N LEU A 140 -8.80 3.96 4.58
CA LEU A 140 -8.75 2.98 5.67
C LEU A 140 -7.35 2.40 5.75
N ALA A 141 -6.81 2.24 6.96
CA ALA A 141 -5.55 1.55 7.20
C ALA A 141 -5.62 0.61 8.42
N VAL A 142 -5.06 -0.59 8.25
CA VAL A 142 -4.79 -1.59 9.28
C VAL A 142 -3.41 -2.17 9.02
N GLY A 143 -2.54 -2.18 10.02
CA GLY A 143 -1.16 -2.67 9.90
C GLY A 143 -0.15 -1.54 9.71
N ASP A 144 0.99 -1.83 9.12
CA ASP A 144 2.13 -0.93 8.95
C ASP A 144 2.41 -0.54 7.48
N SER A 145 1.63 -1.03 6.53
CA SER A 145 1.55 -0.43 5.19
C SER A 145 1.10 1.03 5.27
N ARG A 146 1.47 1.85 4.29
CA ARG A 146 1.37 3.30 4.42
C ARG A 146 0.46 3.93 3.37
N ILE A 147 -0.22 4.99 3.80
CA ILE A 147 -0.95 5.91 2.91
C ILE A 147 -0.30 7.29 3.05
N GLY A 148 0.09 7.88 1.94
CA GLY A 148 0.68 9.21 1.89
C GLY A 148 -0.04 10.12 0.91
N LEU A 149 -0.22 11.38 1.27
CA LEU A 149 -0.70 12.44 0.39
C LEU A 149 0.46 13.39 0.08
N TRP A 150 0.83 13.47 -1.19
CA TRP A 150 1.74 14.48 -1.69
C TRP A 150 0.93 15.67 -2.19
N ARG A 151 1.18 16.82 -1.61
CA ARG A 151 0.53 18.10 -1.93
C ARG A 151 1.51 19.24 -1.73
N GLY A 152 1.60 20.14 -2.70
CA GLY A 152 2.45 21.32 -2.59
C GLY A 152 3.94 21.00 -2.40
N GLY A 153 4.44 19.94 -3.04
CA GLY A 153 5.85 19.56 -3.01
C GLY A 153 6.27 18.67 -1.83
N THR A 154 5.35 18.27 -0.97
CA THR A 154 5.68 17.51 0.24
C THR A 154 4.75 16.33 0.45
N LEU A 155 5.33 15.14 0.72
CA LEU A 155 4.60 13.94 1.13
C LEU A 155 4.30 13.99 2.63
N ARG A 156 3.05 13.76 2.98
CA ARG A 156 2.59 13.58 4.37
C ARG A 156 1.97 12.21 4.53
N TRP A 157 2.49 11.43 5.46
CA TRP A 157 1.88 10.15 5.84
C TRP A 157 0.56 10.42 6.57
N LEU A 158 -0.49 9.71 6.18
CA LEU A 158 -1.85 9.94 6.67
C LEU A 158 -2.23 8.99 7.80
N ASN A 159 -1.71 7.76 7.80
CA ASN A 159 -2.00 6.75 8.81
C ASN A 159 -0.82 6.56 9.78
N ARG A 160 -1.12 6.03 10.95
CA ARG A 160 -0.14 5.50 11.90
C ARG A 160 0.31 4.10 11.46
N LEU A 161 1.47 3.67 11.91
CA LEU A 161 1.91 2.28 11.75
C LEU A 161 1.44 1.49 12.96
N HIS A 162 0.62 0.47 12.77
CA HIS A 162 0.03 -0.32 13.86
C HIS A 162 0.99 -1.41 14.33
N ASN A 163 2.18 -1.00 14.73
CA ASN A 163 3.24 -1.83 15.28
C ASN A 163 3.51 -1.50 16.76
N TYR A 164 4.35 -2.29 17.41
CA TYR A 164 4.65 -2.16 18.83
C TYR A 164 5.26 -0.80 19.19
N ARG A 165 5.98 -0.15 18.25
CA ARG A 165 6.48 1.21 18.45
C ARG A 165 5.35 2.20 18.76
N LEU A 166 4.20 2.07 18.09
CA LEU A 166 3.05 2.93 18.36
C LEU A 166 2.59 2.80 19.83
N GLU A 167 2.52 1.57 20.34
CA GLU A 167 2.19 1.33 21.75
C GLU A 167 3.22 1.91 22.71
N LEU A 168 4.50 1.71 22.42
CA LEU A 168 5.59 2.30 23.21
C LEU A 168 5.52 3.83 23.24
N GLU A 169 5.25 4.46 22.10
CA GLU A 169 5.11 5.91 21.98
C GLU A 169 3.86 6.43 22.72
N GLU A 170 2.75 5.68 22.71
CA GLU A 170 1.55 6.00 23.47
C GLU A 170 1.79 5.88 24.97
N ALA A 171 2.42 4.80 25.45
CA ALA A 171 2.75 4.57 26.84
C ALA A 171 3.76 5.63 27.36
N LEU A 172 4.78 5.97 26.57
CA LEU A 172 5.74 7.02 26.93
C LEU A 172 5.05 8.39 27.08
N ARG A 173 4.14 8.73 26.15
CA ARG A 173 3.35 9.98 26.22
C ARG A 173 2.39 10.03 27.41
N ALA A 174 1.84 8.87 27.79
CA ALA A 174 0.98 8.73 28.96
C ALA A 174 1.76 8.74 30.30
N GLY A 175 3.08 8.65 30.26
CA GLY A 175 3.92 8.51 31.46
C GLY A 175 3.87 7.12 32.09
N GLU A 176 3.36 6.13 31.37
CA GLU A 176 3.27 4.73 31.78
C GLU A 176 4.57 3.97 31.53
N LEU A 177 5.47 4.53 30.72
CA LEU A 177 6.75 3.98 30.35
C LEU A 177 7.83 5.08 30.54
N SER A 178 8.95 4.74 31.16
CA SER A 178 10.10 5.64 31.23
C SER A 178 10.87 5.67 29.89
N ARG A 179 11.74 6.67 29.71
CA ARG A 179 12.54 6.77 28.49
C ARG A 179 13.50 5.60 28.33
N ASP A 180 14.12 5.15 29.42
CA ASP A 180 15.05 4.02 29.40
C ASP A 180 14.33 2.71 29.01
N GLU A 181 13.13 2.47 29.54
CA GLU A 181 12.30 1.33 29.17
C GLU A 181 11.88 1.41 27.70
N TYR A 182 11.46 2.58 27.21
CA TYR A 182 11.16 2.80 25.79
C TYR A 182 12.34 2.43 24.89
N GLU A 183 13.55 2.93 25.19
CA GLU A 183 14.75 2.67 24.40
C GLU A 183 15.15 1.18 24.41
N ASN A 184 14.95 0.49 25.53
CA ASN A 184 15.21 -0.94 25.65
C ASN A 184 14.23 -1.81 24.83
N GLU A 185 12.95 -1.39 24.74
CA GLU A 185 11.92 -2.12 23.97
C GLU A 185 11.91 -1.75 22.47
N LEU A 186 12.47 -0.61 22.09
CA LEU A 186 12.46 -0.09 20.72
C LEU A 186 12.96 -1.06 19.64
N PRO A 187 13.97 -1.93 19.88
CA PRO A 187 14.38 -2.95 18.90
C PRO A 187 13.27 -3.91 18.46
N ARG A 188 12.23 -4.09 19.29
CA ARG A 188 11.04 -4.91 19.00
C ARG A 188 9.92 -4.12 18.34
N GLY A 189 10.11 -2.82 18.16
CA GLY A 189 9.10 -1.85 17.73
C GLY A 189 8.44 -2.14 16.39
N GLN A 190 9.06 -2.92 15.51
CA GLN A 190 8.50 -3.27 14.21
C GLN A 190 7.46 -4.42 14.25
N ALA A 191 7.29 -5.10 15.40
CA ALA A 191 6.31 -6.17 15.51
C ALA A 191 4.89 -5.63 15.35
N LEU A 192 4.11 -6.19 14.43
CA LEU A 192 2.71 -5.80 14.23
C LEU A 192 1.86 -6.11 15.47
N VAL A 193 1.03 -5.16 15.88
CA VAL A 193 0.10 -5.29 17.01
C VAL A 193 -1.36 -5.22 16.58
N SER A 194 -1.65 -4.79 15.34
CA SER A 194 -2.99 -4.81 14.76
C SER A 194 -2.88 -5.08 13.26
N TYR A 195 -3.47 -6.18 12.81
CA TYR A 195 -3.48 -6.65 11.43
C TYR A 195 -4.71 -7.54 11.19
N LEU A 196 -5.12 -7.70 9.95
CA LEU A 196 -6.25 -8.57 9.60
C LEU A 196 -5.88 -10.04 9.82
N GLY A 197 -6.69 -10.73 10.60
CA GLY A 197 -6.45 -12.12 11.02
C GLY A 197 -5.96 -12.25 12.46
N CYS A 198 -5.74 -11.13 13.17
CA CYS A 198 -5.35 -11.19 14.58
C CYS A 198 -6.53 -11.55 15.53
N GLY A 199 -7.78 -11.54 15.03
CA GLY A 199 -8.96 -11.90 15.79
C GLY A 199 -9.45 -10.81 16.75
N GLY A 200 -9.06 -9.55 16.51
CA GLY A 200 -9.48 -8.41 17.31
C GLY A 200 -8.60 -7.18 17.06
N LEU A 201 -9.02 -6.33 16.14
CA LEU A 201 -8.26 -5.14 15.77
C LEU A 201 -8.17 -4.13 16.90
N LYS A 202 -6.99 -3.84 17.40
CA LYS A 202 -6.72 -2.78 18.37
C LYS A 202 -6.74 -1.40 17.73
N TYR A 203 -6.17 -1.29 16.54
CA TYR A 203 -6.05 -0.06 15.77
C TYR A 203 -6.67 -0.21 14.39
N VAL A 204 -7.45 0.80 13.98
CA VAL A 204 -8.02 0.97 12.65
C VAL A 204 -8.05 2.46 12.36
N ASP A 205 -7.21 2.92 11.46
CA ASP A 205 -7.17 4.32 11.05
C ASP A 205 -8.12 4.56 9.88
N VAL A 206 -8.95 5.57 9.98
CA VAL A 206 -9.93 5.94 8.95
C VAL A 206 -10.05 7.45 8.86
N ARG A 207 -10.16 7.95 7.65
CA ARG A 207 -10.56 9.33 7.38
C ARG A 207 -11.54 9.34 6.21
N THR A 208 -12.57 10.20 6.28
CA THR A 208 -13.53 10.41 5.20
C THR A 208 -13.66 11.90 4.89
N GLY A 209 -14.05 12.23 3.65
CA GLY A 209 -14.31 13.60 3.24
C GLY A 209 -13.05 14.47 3.21
N LEU A 210 -11.89 13.89 2.92
CA LEU A 210 -10.68 14.66 2.71
C LEU A 210 -10.78 15.32 1.32
N ASP A 211 -10.52 16.62 1.28
CA ASP A 211 -10.50 17.36 0.04
C ASP A 211 -9.41 16.84 -0.91
N TRP A 212 -9.78 16.62 -2.19
CA TRP A 212 -8.92 16.14 -3.26
C TRP A 212 -8.80 17.23 -4.32
N GLN A 213 -7.59 17.70 -4.57
CA GLN A 213 -7.32 18.88 -5.37
C GLN A 213 -6.44 18.52 -6.58
N PRO A 214 -6.54 19.30 -7.69
CA PRO A 214 -5.59 19.23 -8.78
C PRO A 214 -4.14 19.30 -8.29
N GLY A 215 -3.27 18.45 -8.86
CA GLY A 215 -1.87 18.31 -8.43
C GLY A 215 -1.64 17.38 -7.24
N ASP A 216 -2.69 16.93 -6.53
CA ASP A 216 -2.55 15.94 -5.47
C ASP A 216 -2.11 14.58 -6.00
N ARG A 217 -1.33 13.87 -5.19
CA ARG A 217 -0.95 12.48 -5.44
C ARG A 217 -1.11 11.66 -4.17
N LEU A 218 -1.85 10.58 -4.27
CA LEU A 218 -2.03 9.61 -3.21
C LEU A 218 -1.12 8.42 -3.45
N LEU A 219 -0.33 8.06 -2.45
CA LEU A 219 0.52 6.88 -2.44
C LEU A 219 -0.06 5.87 -1.45
N LEU A 220 -0.31 4.63 -1.89
CA LEU A 220 -0.50 3.46 -1.05
C LEU A 220 0.72 2.56 -1.26
N CYS A 221 1.39 2.10 -0.20
CA CYS A 221 2.55 1.24 -0.36
C CYS A 221 2.74 0.27 0.81
N SER A 222 3.37 -0.88 0.53
CA SER A 222 3.89 -1.79 1.55
C SER A 222 5.13 -1.19 2.24
N ASP A 223 5.50 -1.75 3.37
CA ASP A 223 6.71 -1.36 4.11
C ASP A 223 7.97 -1.59 3.27
N GLY A 224 8.04 -2.72 2.53
CA GLY A 224 9.16 -3.00 1.65
C GLY A 224 9.37 -1.97 0.54
N PHE A 225 8.29 -1.37 0.00
CA PHE A 225 8.42 -0.25 -0.93
C PHE A 225 8.92 1.02 -0.23
N ALA A 226 8.33 1.36 0.92
CA ALA A 226 8.72 2.54 1.69
C ALA A 226 10.19 2.48 2.16
N ASP A 227 10.69 1.28 2.44
CA ASP A 227 12.08 1.03 2.86
C ASP A 227 13.11 1.16 1.72
N LEU A 228 12.67 1.09 0.47
CA LEU A 228 13.54 1.31 -0.70
C LEU A 228 13.77 2.80 -0.98
N LEU A 229 12.82 3.67 -0.63
CA LEU A 229 12.84 5.08 -0.99
C LEU A 229 12.74 5.97 0.27
N PRO A 230 13.80 6.64 0.71
CA PRO A 230 13.72 7.62 1.78
C PRO A 230 12.87 8.82 1.36
N SER A 231 12.32 9.56 2.34
CA SER A 231 11.37 10.66 2.11
C SER A 231 11.77 11.65 1.01
N PRO A 232 13.04 12.13 0.90
CA PRO A 232 13.40 13.02 -0.20
C PRO A 232 13.28 12.38 -1.59
N ALA A 233 13.54 11.07 -1.70
CA ALA A 233 13.39 10.34 -2.96
C ALA A 233 11.91 10.11 -3.30
N LEU A 234 11.06 9.88 -2.30
CA LEU A 234 9.61 9.80 -2.48
C LEU A 234 9.02 11.15 -2.90
N ASP A 235 9.47 12.26 -2.32
CA ASP A 235 9.04 13.61 -2.72
C ASP A 235 9.42 13.90 -4.17
N ALA A 236 10.65 13.56 -4.58
CA ALA A 236 11.11 13.74 -5.94
C ALA A 236 10.33 12.85 -6.94
N LEU A 237 10.08 11.57 -6.57
CA LEU A 237 9.29 10.64 -7.37
C LEU A 237 7.86 11.15 -7.57
N LEU A 238 7.22 11.55 -6.48
CA LEU A 238 5.85 12.04 -6.52
C LEU A 238 5.75 13.45 -7.14
N GLY A 239 6.79 14.28 -7.07
CA GLY A 239 6.86 15.61 -7.69
C GLY A 239 7.07 15.59 -9.20
N GLY A 240 7.68 14.51 -9.74
CA GLY A 240 8.00 14.36 -11.17
C GLY A 240 6.98 13.54 -11.96
N GLU A 241 7.37 13.12 -13.15
CA GLU A 241 6.72 12.04 -13.87
C GLU A 241 6.99 10.73 -13.13
N THR A 242 5.96 10.14 -12.54
CA THR A 242 6.11 9.00 -11.64
C THR A 242 6.41 7.72 -12.43
N ASP A 243 7.68 7.44 -12.67
CA ASP A 243 8.12 6.12 -13.09
C ASP A 243 8.54 5.32 -11.84
N LEU A 244 7.60 4.55 -11.32
CA LEU A 244 7.82 3.72 -10.13
C LEU A 244 8.94 2.70 -10.37
N ALA A 245 9.02 2.12 -11.56
CA ALA A 245 10.02 1.11 -11.87
C ALA A 245 11.44 1.72 -11.92
N ALA A 246 11.61 2.83 -12.61
CA ALA A 246 12.89 3.52 -12.67
C ALA A 246 13.40 3.97 -11.29
N ALA A 247 12.50 4.36 -10.39
CA ALA A 247 12.86 4.78 -9.05
C ALA A 247 13.27 3.62 -8.14
N VAL A 248 12.61 2.46 -8.26
CA VAL A 248 12.70 1.37 -7.26
C VAL A 248 13.68 0.28 -7.68
N LEU A 249 13.76 -0.07 -8.97
CA LEU A 249 14.59 -1.19 -9.43
C LEU A 249 16.07 -1.07 -9.05
N PRO A 250 16.74 0.09 -9.18
CA PRO A 250 18.14 0.20 -8.78
C PRO A 250 18.36 -0.05 -7.27
N ARG A 251 17.42 0.40 -6.44
CA ARG A 251 17.47 0.20 -5.00
C ARG A 251 17.19 -1.25 -4.60
N LEU A 252 16.27 -1.89 -5.32
CA LEU A 252 15.98 -3.30 -5.14
C LEU A 252 17.18 -4.17 -5.48
N GLU A 253 17.89 -3.85 -6.56
CA GLU A 253 19.12 -4.54 -6.96
C GLU A 253 20.23 -4.37 -5.90
N GLU A 254 20.38 -3.19 -5.33
CA GLU A 254 21.35 -2.89 -4.26
C GLU A 254 21.05 -3.72 -3.01
N LYS A 255 19.79 -3.78 -2.56
CA LYS A 255 19.37 -4.61 -1.42
C LYS A 255 19.48 -6.14 -1.71
N GLY A 256 19.31 -6.54 -2.95
CA GLY A 256 19.45 -7.94 -3.39
C GLY A 256 18.54 -8.90 -2.62
N LYS A 257 19.15 -9.95 -2.02
CA LYS A 257 18.40 -10.99 -1.30
C LYS A 257 17.73 -10.52 0.00
N SER A 258 18.11 -9.37 0.54
CA SER A 258 17.53 -8.81 1.76
C SER A 258 16.28 -7.94 1.49
N ALA A 259 15.97 -7.69 0.23
CA ALA A 259 14.78 -6.92 -0.15
C ALA A 259 13.50 -7.71 0.11
N ASP A 260 12.50 -7.05 0.68
CA ASP A 260 11.15 -7.60 0.83
C ASP A 260 10.35 -7.53 -0.46
N ASN A 261 9.13 -8.05 -0.47
CA ASN A 261 8.13 -7.69 -1.46
C ASN A 261 7.95 -6.17 -1.42
N ALA A 262 7.82 -5.53 -2.56
CA ALA A 262 7.71 -4.08 -2.63
C ALA A 262 6.60 -3.70 -3.60
N SER A 263 5.52 -3.15 -3.09
CA SER A 263 4.34 -2.82 -3.87
C SER A 263 3.86 -1.41 -3.58
N ALA A 264 3.38 -0.71 -4.62
CA ALA A 264 2.82 0.62 -4.50
C ALA A 264 1.72 0.89 -5.53
N ILE A 265 0.78 1.75 -5.17
CA ILE A 265 -0.21 2.38 -6.05
C ILE A 265 -0.07 3.88 -5.88
N VAL A 266 0.07 4.61 -6.98
CA VAL A 266 0.02 6.07 -7.00
C VAL A 266 -1.19 6.51 -7.81
N ILE A 267 -2.06 7.32 -7.19
CA ILE A 267 -3.21 7.96 -7.81
C ILE A 267 -2.88 9.45 -7.94
N ARG A 268 -2.99 10.01 -9.14
CA ARG A 268 -2.71 11.42 -9.43
C ARG A 268 -3.98 12.14 -9.81
N CYS A 269 -4.13 13.37 -9.32
CA CYS A 269 -5.09 14.35 -9.82
C CYS A 269 -4.39 15.21 -10.87
N LEU A 270 -4.81 15.13 -12.12
CA LEU A 270 -4.24 15.94 -13.20
C LEU A 270 -4.76 17.38 -13.09
N ASP A 271 -3.91 18.34 -13.40
CA ASP A 271 -4.32 19.73 -13.59
C ASP A 271 -5.07 19.86 -14.91
N THR A 272 -6.37 20.15 -14.85
CA THR A 272 -7.22 20.29 -16.03
C THR A 272 -6.84 21.46 -16.94
N ASP A 273 -6.00 22.39 -16.47
CA ASP A 273 -5.55 23.55 -17.22
C ASP A 273 -4.30 23.30 -18.09
N SER A 274 -3.51 22.26 -17.82
CA SER A 274 -2.31 21.95 -18.59
C SER A 274 -2.59 21.27 -19.93
N GLU A 275 -3.70 20.55 -20.08
CA GLU A 275 -4.06 19.88 -21.34
C GLU A 275 -4.75 20.80 -22.37
N ARG A 276 -5.23 21.97 -21.97
CA ARG A 276 -5.83 22.94 -22.92
C ARG A 276 -4.83 23.70 -23.78
N SER A 277 -3.53 23.67 -23.45
CA SER A 277 -2.51 24.41 -24.21
C SER A 277 -1.92 23.64 -25.39
N GLU A 278 -2.13 22.32 -25.52
CA GLU A 278 -1.57 21.51 -26.62
C GLU A 278 -2.52 21.34 -27.82
N TYR A 279 -3.79 21.71 -27.71
CA TYR A 279 -4.75 21.73 -28.83
C TYR A 279 -5.05 23.15 -29.32
N HIS A 280 -4.03 23.91 -29.65
CA HIS A 280 -4.23 25.06 -30.55
C HIS A 280 -4.03 24.54 -31.97
N GLU A 281 -5.11 24.28 -32.68
CA GLU A 281 -5.08 24.08 -34.13
C GLU A 281 -4.41 25.28 -34.79
N PRO A 282 -3.45 25.08 -35.74
CA PRO A 282 -2.97 26.17 -36.54
C PRO A 282 -4.11 26.60 -37.47
N GLY A 283 -4.53 27.85 -37.28
CA GLY A 283 -5.58 28.46 -38.07
C GLY A 283 -5.36 28.33 -39.57
N THR A 284 -6.40 27.94 -40.23
CA THR A 284 -6.59 28.00 -41.68
C THR A 284 -6.45 29.46 -42.15
N LEU A 285 -5.46 29.70 -43.02
CA LEU A 285 -5.46 30.85 -43.93
C LEU A 285 -6.07 30.42 -45.25
#